data_a121ad9886f2aef79c2dc8f6062fa7ba
#
_entry.id   a121ad9886f2aef79c2dc8f6062fa7ba
#
_cell.length_a   1.000
_cell.length_b   1.000
_cell.length_c   1.000
_cell.angle_alpha   90.00
_cell.angle_beta   90.00
_cell.angle_gamma   90.00
#
_symmetry.space_group_name_H-M   'P 1'
#
loop_
_entity.id
_entity.type
_entity.pdbx_description
1 polymer ?
#
loop_
_entity_poly.entity_id
_entity_poly.type
_entity_poly.pdbx_seq_one_letter_code
_entity_poly.pdbx_strand_id
1 'polypeptide(L)'
;MSERKIRVLVAKPGLDGHDRGAKVIARALRDAGMEVIYTGLRQTPEMIAAAALQEDVDAVGVSILSGAHNTLCPRIVKLLQDQGMDDCLVLLGGIVPQDDIAKLKANGVAEVFLPGTSTENIVKFLRENVKPRE
;
A
#
# COMPACT_ATOMS: atom_id res chain seq x y z
N MET A 1 5.45 4.46 28.02
CA MET A 1 5.53 3.47 26.95
C MET A 1 5.36 4.15 25.60
N SER A 2 6.35 4.04 24.76
CA SER A 2 6.26 4.67 23.46
C SER A 2 5.57 3.72 22.47
N GLU A 3 4.59 4.23 21.80
CA GLU A 3 3.99 3.50 20.71
C GLU A 3 4.87 3.64 19.48
N ARG A 4 5.12 2.52 18.82
CA ARG A 4 5.84 2.52 17.57
C ARG A 4 4.97 3.16 16.49
N LYS A 5 5.57 4.05 15.72
CA LYS A 5 4.88 4.65 14.60
C LYS A 5 4.56 3.60 13.54
N ILE A 6 3.41 3.74 12.92
CA ILE A 6 3.05 2.91 11.77
C ILE A 6 3.98 3.28 10.61
N ARG A 7 4.59 2.28 10.00
CA ARG A 7 5.49 2.47 8.85
C ARG A 7 4.78 2.02 7.59
N VAL A 8 4.71 2.90 6.61
CA VAL A 8 4.00 2.65 5.35
C VAL A 8 4.95 2.88 4.18
N LEU A 9 5.01 1.89 3.30
CA LEU A 9 5.71 2.02 2.03
C LEU A 9 4.68 2.46 0.99
N VAL A 10 4.91 3.59 0.35
CA VAL A 10 4.07 4.07 -0.75
C VAL A 10 4.81 3.83 -2.05
N ALA A 11 4.21 3.06 -2.93
CA ALA A 11 4.87 2.61 -4.15
C ALA A 11 3.97 2.81 -5.36
N LYS A 12 4.62 2.97 -6.51
CA LYS A 12 3.92 3.09 -7.78
C LYS A 12 4.49 2.05 -8.74
N PRO A 13 3.86 0.87 -8.80
CA PRO A 13 4.36 -0.19 -9.66
C PRO A 13 4.05 0.06 -11.15
N GLY A 14 4.80 -0.63 -12.01
CA GLY A 14 4.58 -0.60 -13.44
C GLY A 14 5.18 0.63 -14.10
N LEU A 15 4.72 0.90 -15.31
CA LEU A 15 5.27 1.95 -16.17
C LEU A 15 4.50 3.28 -16.08
N ASP A 16 3.49 3.36 -15.23
CA ASP A 16 2.70 4.56 -15.06
C ASP A 16 3.55 5.69 -14.48
N GLY A 17 3.57 6.83 -15.15
CA GLY A 17 4.35 7.98 -14.72
C GLY A 17 3.60 8.98 -13.86
N HIS A 18 2.36 8.68 -13.47
CA HIS A 18 1.51 9.59 -12.71
C HIS A 18 1.69 9.37 -11.21
N ASP A 19 2.47 10.20 -10.54
CA ASP A 19 2.80 10.01 -9.14
C ASP A 19 2.12 10.99 -8.17
N ARG A 20 1.32 11.91 -8.68
CA ARG A 20 0.71 12.96 -7.86
C ARG A 20 -0.16 12.38 -6.73
N GLY A 21 -1.01 11.40 -7.06
CA GLY A 21 -1.88 10.80 -6.06
C GLY A 21 -1.09 10.09 -4.96
N ALA A 22 -0.04 9.37 -5.35
CA ALA A 22 0.82 8.69 -4.39
C ALA A 22 1.52 9.69 -3.46
N LYS A 23 1.97 10.81 -4.00
CA LYS A 23 2.64 11.85 -3.19
C LYS A 23 1.69 12.52 -2.22
N VAL A 24 0.45 12.76 -2.62
CA VAL A 24 -0.57 13.36 -1.75
C VAL A 24 -0.86 12.43 -0.58
N ILE A 25 -1.03 11.14 -0.84
CA ILE A 25 -1.28 10.14 0.20
C ILE A 25 -0.07 10.03 1.13
N ALA A 26 1.14 9.97 0.58
CA ALA A 26 2.36 9.90 1.39
C ALA A 26 2.46 11.08 2.34
N ARG A 27 2.16 12.28 1.87
CA ARG A 27 2.19 13.48 2.70
C ARG A 27 1.12 13.43 3.80
N ALA A 28 -0.10 12.99 3.45
CA ALA A 28 -1.18 12.91 4.42
C ALA A 28 -0.87 11.91 5.55
N LEU A 29 -0.29 10.78 5.21
CA LEU A 29 0.11 9.78 6.21
C LEU A 29 1.23 10.31 7.09
N ARG A 30 2.19 11.01 6.52
CA ARG A 30 3.29 11.62 7.26
C ARG A 30 2.76 12.70 8.22
N ASP A 31 1.83 13.52 7.75
CA ASP A 31 1.21 14.56 8.58
C ASP A 31 0.40 13.96 9.73
N ALA A 32 -0.08 12.73 9.57
CA ALA A 32 -0.79 12.00 10.63
C ALA A 32 0.15 11.33 11.64
N GLY A 33 1.46 11.50 11.49
CA GLY A 33 2.45 10.96 12.42
C GLY A 33 3.01 9.60 12.04
N MET A 34 2.72 9.11 10.86
CA MET A 34 3.26 7.83 10.38
C MET A 34 4.61 8.03 9.72
N GLU A 35 5.44 6.99 9.74
CA GLU A 35 6.68 6.97 8.96
C GLU A 35 6.34 6.48 7.55
N VAL A 36 6.69 7.28 6.56
CA VAL A 36 6.37 6.98 5.17
C VAL A 36 7.65 6.87 4.36
N ILE A 37 7.79 5.78 3.66
CA ILE A 37 8.85 5.56 2.69
C ILE A 37 8.21 5.60 1.29
N TYR A 38 8.62 6.54 0.48
CA TYR A 38 8.15 6.65 -0.90
C TYR A 38 9.21 6.10 -1.83
N THR A 39 8.88 5.02 -2.57
CA THR A 39 9.86 4.36 -3.42
C THR A 39 10.08 5.05 -4.77
N GLY A 40 9.16 5.93 -5.17
CA GLY A 40 9.22 6.53 -6.50
C GLY A 40 8.45 5.74 -7.53
N LEU A 41 8.66 6.10 -8.80
CA LEU A 41 7.95 5.54 -9.94
C LEU A 41 8.58 4.24 -10.43
N ARG A 42 7.81 3.50 -11.22
CA ARG A 42 8.27 2.37 -12.03
C ARG A 42 8.87 1.23 -11.21
N GLN A 43 8.28 0.97 -10.07
CA GLN A 43 8.73 -0.13 -9.22
C GLN A 43 8.15 -1.45 -9.71
N THR A 44 8.97 -2.51 -9.70
CA THR A 44 8.47 -3.87 -9.93
C THR A 44 7.90 -4.42 -8.61
N PRO A 45 7.01 -5.43 -8.68
CA PRO A 45 6.56 -6.10 -7.45
C PRO A 45 7.71 -6.61 -6.60
N GLU A 46 8.76 -7.14 -7.22
CA GLU A 46 9.95 -7.63 -6.53
C GLU A 46 10.68 -6.51 -5.79
N MET A 47 10.83 -5.36 -6.43
CA MET A 47 11.44 -4.18 -5.81
C MET A 47 10.62 -3.69 -4.62
N ILE A 48 9.30 -3.68 -4.76
CA ILE A 48 8.40 -3.25 -3.70
C ILE A 48 8.50 -4.19 -2.51
N ALA A 49 8.46 -5.50 -2.75
CA ALA A 49 8.56 -6.49 -1.68
C ALA A 49 9.92 -6.40 -0.97
N ALA A 50 11.01 -6.22 -1.73
CA ALA A 50 12.34 -6.08 -1.16
C ALA A 50 12.45 -4.83 -0.27
N ALA A 51 11.90 -3.71 -0.73
CA ALA A 51 11.89 -2.48 0.06
C ALA A 51 11.05 -2.64 1.33
N ALA A 52 9.90 -3.31 1.23
CA ALA A 52 9.03 -3.56 2.37
C ALA A 52 9.76 -4.37 3.45
N LEU A 53 10.51 -5.38 3.05
CA LEU A 53 11.27 -6.20 3.97
C LEU A 53 12.42 -5.41 4.61
N GLN A 54 13.16 -4.68 3.79
CA GLN A 54 14.30 -3.88 4.24
C GLN A 54 13.87 -2.80 5.24
N GLU A 55 12.76 -2.14 4.98
CA GLU A 55 12.25 -1.06 5.82
C GLU A 55 11.34 -1.55 6.94
N ASP A 56 11.02 -2.84 6.97
CA ASP A 56 10.18 -3.45 8.00
C ASP A 56 8.86 -2.70 8.15
N VAL A 57 8.14 -2.54 7.05
CA VAL A 57 6.91 -1.74 7.04
C VAL A 57 5.69 -2.54 7.51
N ASP A 58 4.70 -1.84 8.03
CA ASP A 58 3.44 -2.42 8.48
C ASP A 58 2.42 -2.50 7.36
N ALA A 59 2.56 -1.67 6.34
CA ALA A 59 1.64 -1.62 5.21
C ALA A 59 2.36 -1.16 3.94
N VAL A 60 1.89 -1.66 2.81
CA VAL A 60 2.32 -1.23 1.49
C VAL A 60 1.14 -0.62 0.78
N GLY A 61 1.22 0.65 0.46
CA GLY A 61 0.21 1.33 -0.35
C GLY A 61 0.71 1.44 -1.79
N VAL A 62 -0.04 0.90 -2.72
CA VAL A 62 0.29 0.99 -4.13
C VAL A 62 -0.73 1.86 -4.85
N SER A 63 -0.25 2.70 -5.76
CA SER A 63 -1.09 3.55 -6.58
C SER A 63 -0.99 3.08 -8.02
N ILE A 64 -2.10 2.61 -8.59
CA ILE A 64 -2.13 2.06 -9.93
C ILE A 64 -3.25 2.73 -10.71
N LEU A 65 -2.90 3.45 -11.78
CA LEU A 65 -3.88 4.10 -12.65
C LEU A 65 -3.99 3.43 -14.03
N SER A 66 -3.13 2.45 -14.29
CA SER A 66 -3.01 1.84 -15.60
C SER A 66 -3.94 0.65 -15.85
N GLY A 67 -4.71 0.23 -14.85
CA GLY A 67 -5.55 -0.96 -14.98
C GLY A 67 -4.82 -2.27 -14.70
N ALA A 68 -3.54 -2.22 -14.37
CA ALA A 68 -2.74 -3.43 -14.13
C ALA A 68 -2.89 -3.99 -12.71
N HIS A 69 -3.86 -3.52 -11.95
CA HIS A 69 -4.04 -3.89 -10.54
C HIS A 69 -4.29 -5.39 -10.34
N ASN A 70 -5.01 -6.03 -11.26
CA ASN A 70 -5.32 -7.47 -11.14
C ASN A 70 -4.09 -8.36 -11.32
N THR A 71 -3.05 -7.85 -11.96
CA THR A 71 -1.78 -8.58 -12.15
C THR A 71 -0.78 -8.24 -11.06
N LEU A 72 -0.65 -6.95 -10.76
CA LEU A 72 0.42 -6.46 -9.87
C LEU A 72 0.12 -6.69 -8.40
N CYS A 73 -1.12 -6.47 -7.96
CA CYS A 73 -1.44 -6.58 -6.53
C CYS A 73 -1.31 -8.00 -5.99
N PRO A 74 -1.87 -9.04 -6.65
CA PRO A 74 -1.69 -10.40 -6.16
C PRO A 74 -0.23 -10.83 -6.12
N ARG A 75 0.58 -10.37 -7.07
CA ARG A 75 2.00 -10.65 -7.09
C ARG A 75 2.72 -10.05 -5.89
N ILE A 76 2.40 -8.80 -5.55
CA ILE A 76 2.97 -8.13 -4.39
C ILE A 76 2.59 -8.87 -3.10
N VAL A 77 1.31 -9.23 -2.96
CA VAL A 77 0.82 -9.97 -1.79
C VAL A 77 1.58 -11.28 -1.63
N LYS A 78 1.71 -12.04 -2.73
CA LYS A 78 2.40 -13.32 -2.69
C LYS A 78 3.86 -13.17 -2.29
N LEU A 79 4.55 -12.18 -2.85
CA LEU A 79 5.95 -11.94 -2.52
C LEU A 79 6.14 -11.58 -1.04
N LEU A 80 5.23 -10.78 -0.49
CA LEU A 80 5.28 -10.43 0.93
C LEU A 80 5.07 -11.68 1.80
N GLN A 81 4.10 -12.53 1.45
CA GLN A 81 3.84 -13.77 2.17
C GLN A 81 5.04 -14.70 2.10
N ASP A 82 5.64 -14.85 0.91
CA ASP A 82 6.80 -15.73 0.70
C ASP A 82 8.00 -15.32 1.55
N GLN A 83 8.11 -14.06 1.91
CA GLN A 83 9.21 -13.58 2.77
C GLN A 83 8.79 -13.39 4.24
N GLY A 84 7.66 -14.00 4.64
CA GLY A 84 7.23 -14.03 6.03
C GLY A 84 6.52 -12.78 6.53
N MET A 85 6.08 -11.91 5.63
CA MET A 85 5.41 -10.66 5.98
C MET A 85 3.89 -10.80 5.87
N ASP A 86 3.32 -11.82 6.51
CA ASP A 86 1.88 -12.11 6.41
C ASP A 86 1.00 -11.02 7.02
N ASP A 87 1.52 -10.28 7.99
CA ASP A 87 0.78 -9.21 8.67
C ASP A 87 0.90 -7.86 7.97
N CYS A 88 1.70 -7.77 6.91
CA CYS A 88 1.84 -6.54 6.17
C CYS A 88 0.60 -6.31 5.29
N LEU A 89 -0.08 -5.20 5.51
CA LEU A 89 -1.28 -4.88 4.74
C LEU A 89 -0.91 -4.36 3.35
N VAL A 90 -1.67 -4.76 2.34
CA VAL A 90 -1.52 -4.21 0.99
C VAL A 90 -2.77 -3.40 0.68
N LEU A 91 -2.57 -2.12 0.39
CA LEU A 91 -3.64 -1.19 0.06
C LEU A 91 -3.46 -0.74 -1.38
N LEU A 92 -4.57 -0.62 -2.10
CA LEU A 92 -4.56 -0.17 -3.49
C LEU A 92 -5.32 1.14 -3.61
N GLY A 93 -4.71 2.14 -4.21
CA GLY A 93 -5.36 3.37 -4.61
C GLY A 93 -5.44 3.47 -6.12
N GLY A 94 -6.60 3.82 -6.66
CA GLY A 94 -6.76 3.99 -8.10
C GLY A 94 -8.19 3.80 -8.54
N ILE A 95 -8.39 3.84 -9.86
CA ILE A 95 -9.69 3.61 -10.46
C ILE A 95 -9.83 2.11 -10.69
N VAL A 96 -10.70 1.47 -9.88
CA VAL A 96 -10.84 0.02 -9.88
C VAL A 96 -12.32 -0.33 -10.06
N PRO A 97 -12.68 -1.12 -11.09
CA PRO A 97 -14.06 -1.59 -11.23
C PRO A 97 -14.51 -2.38 -10.02
N GLN A 98 -15.78 -2.27 -9.68
CA GLN A 98 -16.31 -2.90 -8.47
C GLN A 98 -16.13 -4.42 -8.46
N ASP A 99 -16.25 -5.06 -9.62
CA ASP A 99 -16.04 -6.51 -9.73
C ASP A 99 -14.59 -6.90 -9.38
N ASP A 100 -13.63 -6.04 -9.70
CA ASP A 100 -12.23 -6.29 -9.42
C ASP A 100 -11.90 -6.11 -7.93
N ILE A 101 -12.63 -5.25 -7.23
CA ILE A 101 -12.41 -5.02 -5.79
C ILE A 101 -12.59 -6.32 -5.02
N ALA A 102 -13.66 -7.07 -5.29
CA ALA A 102 -13.90 -8.34 -4.62
C ALA A 102 -12.79 -9.35 -4.90
N LYS A 103 -12.33 -9.43 -6.15
CA LYS A 103 -11.23 -10.32 -6.55
C LYS A 103 -9.94 -9.96 -5.84
N LEU A 104 -9.62 -8.66 -5.78
CA LEU A 104 -8.41 -8.19 -5.13
C LEU A 104 -8.40 -8.51 -3.63
N LYS A 105 -9.53 -8.29 -2.96
CA LYS A 105 -9.65 -8.63 -1.54
C LYS A 105 -9.53 -10.13 -1.31
N ALA A 106 -10.10 -10.93 -2.20
CA ALA A 106 -9.96 -12.39 -2.13
C ALA A 106 -8.51 -12.84 -2.31
N ASN A 107 -7.70 -12.05 -3.01
CA ASN A 107 -6.28 -12.34 -3.23
C ASN A 107 -5.35 -11.66 -2.23
N GLY A 108 -5.89 -11.12 -1.13
CA GLY A 108 -5.07 -10.62 -0.04
C GLY A 108 -4.89 -9.11 0.03
N VAL A 109 -5.51 -8.34 -0.87
CA VAL A 109 -5.50 -6.88 -0.75
C VAL A 109 -6.42 -6.47 0.40
N ALA A 110 -5.90 -5.70 1.34
CA ALA A 110 -6.66 -5.35 2.54
C ALA A 110 -7.78 -4.36 2.27
N GLU A 111 -7.54 -3.37 1.41
CA GLU A 111 -8.56 -2.38 1.05
C GLU A 111 -8.21 -1.71 -0.27
N VAL A 112 -9.24 -1.23 -0.94
CA VAL A 112 -9.11 -0.46 -2.17
C VAL A 112 -9.71 0.92 -1.94
N PHE A 113 -8.95 1.96 -2.23
CA PHE A 113 -9.39 3.35 -2.07
C PHE A 113 -9.56 3.97 -3.45
N LEU A 114 -10.80 4.30 -3.79
CA LEU A 114 -11.14 4.90 -5.08
C LEU A 114 -10.85 6.41 -5.07
N PRO A 115 -10.75 7.04 -6.24
CA PRO A 115 -10.59 8.49 -6.31
C PRO A 115 -11.67 9.21 -5.52
N GLY A 116 -11.29 10.25 -4.82
CA GLY A 116 -12.21 11.01 -3.98
C GLY A 116 -12.32 10.50 -2.56
N THR A 117 -11.70 9.36 -2.23
CA THR A 117 -11.63 8.89 -0.85
C THR A 117 -10.82 9.88 -0.02
N SER A 118 -11.36 10.25 1.14
CA SER A 118 -10.66 11.14 2.06
C SER A 118 -9.39 10.49 2.58
N THR A 119 -8.31 11.26 2.65
CA THR A 119 -7.06 10.77 3.25
C THR A 119 -7.24 10.40 4.72
N GLU A 120 -8.19 11.05 5.41
CA GLU A 120 -8.52 10.71 6.78
C GLU A 120 -9.05 9.28 6.91
N ASN A 121 -9.81 8.81 5.92
CA ASN A 121 -10.30 7.43 5.91
C ASN A 121 -9.15 6.44 5.74
N ILE A 122 -8.14 6.78 4.96
CA ILE A 122 -6.97 5.94 4.78
C ILE A 122 -6.18 5.84 6.10
N VAL A 123 -5.97 6.97 6.75
CA VAL A 123 -5.29 7.03 8.05
C VAL A 123 -6.03 6.19 9.08
N LYS A 124 -7.35 6.36 9.15
CA LYS A 124 -8.19 5.62 10.08
C LYS A 124 -8.10 4.11 9.84
N PHE A 125 -8.18 3.69 8.57
CA PHE A 125 -8.09 2.28 8.21
C PHE A 125 -6.77 1.69 8.71
N LEU A 126 -5.67 2.38 8.48
CA LEU A 126 -4.35 1.91 8.93
C LEU A 126 -4.28 1.80 10.45
N ARG A 127 -4.77 2.81 11.17
CA ARG A 127 -4.77 2.79 12.63
C ARG A 127 -5.60 1.66 13.21
N GLU A 128 -6.69 1.30 12.54
CA GLU A 128 -7.58 0.24 13.01
C GLU A 128 -7.11 -1.15 12.64
N ASN A 129 -6.32 -1.29 11.58
CA ASN A 129 -6.00 -2.60 11.00
C ASN A 129 -4.54 -3.01 11.11
N VAL A 130 -3.63 -2.08 11.34
CA VAL A 130 -2.22 -2.43 11.55
C VAL A 130 -2.08 -3.05 12.93
N LYS A 131 -1.46 -4.24 12.98
CA LYS A 131 -1.26 -4.92 14.26
C LYS A 131 -0.18 -4.22 15.07
N PRO A 132 -0.40 -4.04 16.40
CA PRO A 132 0.64 -3.50 17.25
C PRO A 132 1.85 -4.41 17.25
N ARG A 133 3.02 -3.82 17.25
CA ARG A 133 4.27 -4.57 17.40
C ARG A 133 4.87 -4.28 18.76
N GLU A 134 5.42 -5.29 19.32
CA GLU A 134 6.12 -5.18 20.59
C GLU A 134 7.62 -5.29 20.41
#